data_12d61d39f1af89b7b75d937d60598277
#
_entry.id   12d61d39f1af89b7b75d937d60598277
#
_cell.length_a   1.000
_cell.length_b   1.000
_cell.length_c   1.000
_cell.angle_alpha   90.00
_cell.angle_beta   90.00
_cell.angle_gamma   90.00
#
_symmetry.space_group_name_H-M   'P 1'
#
loop_
_entity.id
_entity.type
_entity.pdbx_description
1 polymer ?
#
loop_
_entity_poly.entity_id
_entity_poly.type
_entity_poly.pdbx_seq_one_letter_code
_entity_poly.pdbx_strand_id
1 'polypeptide(L)'
;MDSVALLHLFSRTSFKVRAIYIHHGLSPNADHWAEFCAQYCKRLNIPFILQKVYVDKSNGIENGARTARYHAFKQHLNENEVIATAHHLDDQAETFLLALKRGSGIKGLSAMQAVSFSQNFTVFRPLLNFSKAELAEYAVQHKLSWIEDESNADSRFDRNFLRNEILPKLNQRWQHFNEMVVRSAQHCSEQQALIEELLSNELQQRIGEKQQLSIVGFADFSLAKQQQLVRLWLEKCGVLMPSKAQLQAVIFELIFAKADKNPQFKMGDKVLRRYQQAIFIIEELKAIPPFEMVLNTETEVELPYQLGKIIRHNQEIICKKNGKNDRLLLPIELADSSLSLIIGQQGKVKCYGKPHREEMKKIWQAYGVPAWERDRTPLIFWQDELIACLS
;
A
#
# COMPACT_ATOMS: atom_id res chain seq x y z
N MET A 1 -29.81 11.13 -1.29
CA MET A 1 -30.44 11.20 0.05
C MET A 1 -29.38 11.13 1.15
N ASP A 2 -28.63 10.06 1.29
CA ASP A 2 -27.74 9.74 2.42
C ASP A 2 -26.69 10.81 2.73
N SER A 3 -26.02 11.34 1.71
CA SER A 3 -25.06 12.46 1.87
C SER A 3 -25.73 13.77 2.34
N VAL A 4 -26.99 14.01 1.93
CA VAL A 4 -27.76 15.18 2.37
C VAL A 4 -28.14 15.04 3.83
N ALA A 5 -28.59 13.85 4.26
CA ALA A 5 -28.89 13.57 5.67
C ALA A 5 -27.64 13.74 6.54
N LEU A 6 -26.50 13.19 6.12
CA LEU A 6 -25.23 13.36 6.84
C LEU A 6 -24.82 14.83 6.95
N LEU A 7 -24.90 15.59 5.87
CA LEU A 7 -24.56 17.01 5.85
C LEU A 7 -25.46 17.83 6.76
N HIS A 8 -26.77 17.54 6.75
CA HIS A 8 -27.73 18.18 7.64
C HIS A 8 -27.45 17.84 9.12
N LEU A 9 -27.13 16.59 9.44
CA LEU A 9 -26.73 16.20 10.80
C LEU A 9 -25.49 16.96 11.25
N PHE A 10 -24.46 17.04 10.43
CA PHE A 10 -23.25 17.80 10.76
C PHE A 10 -23.49 19.30 10.91
N SER A 11 -24.41 19.89 10.13
CA SER A 11 -24.76 21.31 10.26
C SER A 11 -25.36 21.68 11.63
N ARG A 12 -25.83 20.68 12.39
CA ARG A 12 -26.40 20.84 13.74
C ARG A 12 -25.39 20.54 14.86
N THR A 13 -24.13 20.25 14.51
CA THR A 13 -23.06 20.04 15.47
C THR A 13 -22.15 21.26 15.57
N SER A 14 -21.29 21.29 16.57
CA SER A 14 -20.22 22.31 16.72
C SER A 14 -18.98 22.04 15.85
N PHE A 15 -18.93 20.95 15.07
CA PHE A 15 -17.81 20.65 14.22
C PHE A 15 -17.68 21.65 13.07
N LYS A 16 -16.45 22.01 12.75
CA LYS A 16 -16.14 22.74 11.52
C LYS A 16 -16.19 21.78 10.34
N VAL A 17 -17.18 21.97 9.47
CA VAL A 17 -17.46 21.08 8.34
C VAL A 17 -17.30 21.84 7.04
N ARG A 18 -16.76 21.19 6.03
CA ARG A 18 -16.81 21.60 4.62
C ARG A 18 -17.21 20.39 3.76
N ALA A 19 -17.92 20.62 2.69
CA ALA A 19 -18.38 19.58 1.79
C ALA A 19 -17.52 19.53 0.52
N ILE A 20 -17.23 18.33 0.04
CA ILE A 20 -16.56 18.12 -1.24
C ILE A 20 -17.42 17.23 -2.13
N TYR A 21 -17.72 17.73 -3.33
CA TYR A 21 -18.38 16.97 -4.39
C TYR A 21 -17.36 16.54 -5.43
N ILE A 22 -17.26 15.22 -5.67
CA ILE A 22 -16.36 14.67 -6.69
C ILE A 22 -17.15 14.44 -7.97
N HIS A 23 -16.83 15.22 -8.99
CA HIS A 23 -17.47 15.14 -10.29
C HIS A 23 -16.70 14.18 -11.19
N HIS A 24 -17.22 12.99 -11.37
CA HIS A 24 -16.57 11.91 -12.13
C HIS A 24 -16.71 12.03 -13.65
N GLY A 25 -17.57 12.92 -14.16
CA GLY A 25 -17.84 13.07 -15.60
C GLY A 25 -18.51 11.87 -16.26
N LEU A 26 -19.19 11.02 -15.48
CA LEU A 26 -19.80 9.77 -15.98
C LEU A 26 -21.28 9.94 -16.36
N SER A 27 -22.00 10.87 -15.73
CA SER A 27 -23.41 11.18 -16.03
C SER A 27 -23.53 12.53 -16.73
N PRO A 28 -24.45 12.71 -17.68
CA PRO A 28 -24.77 14.00 -18.27
C PRO A 28 -25.37 14.99 -17.24
N ASN A 29 -25.92 14.49 -16.15
CA ASN A 29 -26.54 15.29 -15.09
C ASN A 29 -25.55 15.74 -14.00
N ALA A 30 -24.27 15.35 -14.08
CA ALA A 30 -23.29 15.59 -13.04
C ALA A 30 -23.04 17.07 -12.71
N ASP A 31 -23.11 17.97 -13.70
CA ASP A 31 -23.00 19.43 -13.50
C ASP A 31 -24.25 19.97 -12.73
N HIS A 32 -25.46 19.51 -13.09
CA HIS A 32 -26.69 19.86 -12.37
C HIS A 32 -26.66 19.39 -10.89
N TRP A 33 -26.15 18.18 -10.68
CA TRP A 33 -25.98 17.68 -9.29
C TRP A 33 -24.96 18.49 -8.49
N ALA A 34 -23.87 18.93 -9.13
CA ALA A 34 -22.88 19.80 -8.50
C ALA A 34 -23.50 21.14 -8.09
N GLU A 35 -24.33 21.73 -8.97
CA GLU A 35 -25.04 22.97 -8.68
C GLU A 35 -26.02 22.82 -7.49
N PHE A 36 -26.80 21.74 -7.49
CA PHE A 36 -27.69 21.43 -6.36
C PHE A 36 -26.90 21.32 -5.05
N CYS A 37 -25.79 20.58 -5.04
CA CYS A 37 -24.94 20.43 -3.86
C CYS A 37 -24.39 21.77 -3.38
N ALA A 38 -23.93 22.62 -4.29
CA ALA A 38 -23.45 23.97 -3.96
C ALA A 38 -24.53 24.84 -3.32
N GLN A 39 -25.74 24.86 -3.90
CA GLN A 39 -26.86 25.59 -3.37
C GLN A 39 -27.32 25.05 -2.00
N TYR A 40 -27.30 23.73 -1.81
CA TYR A 40 -27.65 23.09 -0.56
C TYR A 40 -26.62 23.44 0.54
N CYS A 41 -25.33 23.39 0.26
CA CYS A 41 -24.27 23.80 1.19
C CYS A 41 -24.38 25.29 1.55
N LYS A 42 -24.67 26.15 0.57
CA LYS A 42 -24.89 27.59 0.81
C LYS A 42 -26.04 27.84 1.79
N ARG A 43 -27.17 27.12 1.68
CA ARG A 43 -28.30 27.23 2.63
C ARG A 43 -27.92 26.83 4.06
N LEU A 44 -26.99 25.89 4.21
CA LEU A 44 -26.51 25.43 5.52
C LEU A 44 -25.27 26.21 6.02
N ASN A 45 -24.80 27.24 5.30
CA ASN A 45 -23.58 27.99 5.57
C ASN A 45 -22.35 27.08 5.68
N ILE A 46 -22.27 25.99 4.86
CA ILE A 46 -21.16 25.06 4.82
C ILE A 46 -20.29 25.36 3.57
N PRO A 47 -18.97 25.55 3.71
CA PRO A 47 -18.06 25.69 2.57
C PRO A 47 -18.15 24.48 1.65
N PHE A 48 -18.19 24.75 0.33
CA PHE A 48 -18.36 23.73 -0.71
C PHE A 48 -17.16 23.72 -1.67
N ILE A 49 -16.67 22.53 -2.00
CA ILE A 49 -15.62 22.29 -2.97
C ILE A 49 -16.16 21.41 -4.07
N LEU A 50 -16.01 21.83 -5.32
CA LEU A 50 -16.25 21.03 -6.52
C LEU A 50 -14.91 20.57 -7.08
N GLN A 51 -14.68 19.26 -7.13
CA GLN A 51 -13.50 18.67 -7.74
C GLN A 51 -13.88 17.78 -8.92
N LYS A 52 -13.51 18.21 -10.14
CA LYS A 52 -13.61 17.34 -11.33
C LYS A 52 -12.43 16.40 -11.38
N VAL A 53 -12.69 15.11 -11.67
CA VAL A 53 -11.68 14.06 -11.74
C VAL A 53 -11.79 13.27 -13.03
N TYR A 54 -10.66 12.72 -13.47
CA TYR A 54 -10.63 11.75 -14.56
C TYR A 54 -10.74 10.33 -13.99
N VAL A 55 -11.62 9.51 -14.59
CA VAL A 55 -11.83 8.12 -14.17
C VAL A 55 -11.12 7.18 -15.14
N ASP A 56 -10.07 6.53 -14.67
CA ASP A 56 -9.44 5.43 -15.42
C ASP A 56 -10.36 4.19 -15.39
N LYS A 57 -10.76 3.73 -16.57
CA LYS A 57 -11.69 2.60 -16.75
C LYS A 57 -10.98 1.26 -16.97
N SER A 58 -9.66 1.23 -16.98
CA SER A 58 -8.86 0.02 -17.28
C SER A 58 -9.13 -1.15 -16.34
N ASN A 59 -9.42 -0.86 -15.07
CA ASN A 59 -9.71 -1.84 -14.02
C ASN A 59 -11.19 -1.82 -13.56
N GLY A 60 -12.09 -1.40 -14.43
CA GLY A 60 -13.53 -1.24 -14.16
C GLY A 60 -13.89 0.15 -13.66
N ILE A 61 -15.07 0.63 -14.08
CA ILE A 61 -15.54 1.99 -13.82
C ILE A 61 -15.66 2.29 -12.31
N GLU A 62 -16.21 1.35 -11.54
CA GLU A 62 -16.43 1.53 -10.08
C GLU A 62 -15.10 1.69 -9.34
N ASN A 63 -14.11 0.83 -9.66
CA ASN A 63 -12.80 0.90 -9.04
C ASN A 63 -12.03 2.16 -9.45
N GLY A 64 -12.09 2.53 -10.73
CA GLY A 64 -11.49 3.77 -11.24
C GLY A 64 -12.08 5.01 -10.59
N ALA A 65 -13.42 5.09 -10.46
CA ALA A 65 -14.12 6.18 -9.80
C ALA A 65 -13.78 6.26 -8.31
N ARG A 66 -13.67 5.10 -7.63
CA ARG A 66 -13.23 5.04 -6.24
C ARG A 66 -11.81 5.57 -6.08
N THR A 67 -10.86 5.12 -6.90
CA THR A 67 -9.47 5.56 -6.86
C THR A 67 -9.34 7.05 -7.10
N ALA A 68 -10.00 7.59 -8.12
CA ALA A 68 -10.01 9.02 -8.42
C ALA A 68 -10.61 9.86 -7.27
N ARG A 69 -11.67 9.37 -6.63
CA ARG A 69 -12.30 9.99 -5.45
C ARG A 69 -11.32 10.09 -4.27
N TYR A 70 -10.65 8.99 -3.92
CA TYR A 70 -9.73 8.98 -2.79
C TYR A 70 -8.49 9.84 -3.04
N HIS A 71 -8.03 9.89 -4.29
CA HIS A 71 -6.96 10.79 -4.68
C HIS A 71 -7.36 12.26 -4.52
N ALA A 72 -8.56 12.63 -4.98
CA ALA A 72 -9.10 13.98 -4.80
C ALA A 72 -9.27 14.35 -3.32
N PHE A 73 -9.75 13.43 -2.48
CA PHE A 73 -9.82 13.67 -1.03
C PHE A 73 -8.46 14.03 -0.46
N LYS A 74 -7.42 13.27 -0.80
CA LYS A 74 -6.06 13.53 -0.32
C LYS A 74 -5.53 14.91 -0.71
N GLN A 75 -5.89 15.40 -1.90
CA GLN A 75 -5.47 16.74 -2.37
C GLN A 75 -6.11 17.90 -1.60
N HIS A 76 -7.30 17.67 -1.04
CA HIS A 76 -8.08 18.72 -0.39
C HIS A 76 -8.05 18.66 1.13
N LEU A 77 -7.54 17.56 1.73
CA LEU A 77 -7.45 17.44 3.18
C LEU A 77 -6.35 18.33 3.76
N ASN A 78 -6.69 19.08 4.81
CA ASN A 78 -5.74 19.77 5.66
C ASN A 78 -5.29 18.85 6.82
N GLU A 79 -4.26 19.28 7.54
CA GLU A 79 -3.84 18.61 8.78
C GLU A 79 -5.01 18.54 9.78
N ASN A 80 -5.17 17.39 10.43
CA ASN A 80 -6.21 17.10 11.42
C ASN A 80 -7.66 17.05 10.88
N GLU A 81 -7.86 17.04 9.57
CA GLU A 81 -9.16 16.77 8.98
C GLU A 81 -9.39 15.28 8.72
N VAL A 82 -10.65 14.88 8.80
CA VAL A 82 -11.12 13.53 8.46
C VAL A 82 -12.20 13.61 7.38
N ILE A 83 -12.24 12.60 6.52
CA ILE A 83 -13.33 12.48 5.54
C ILE A 83 -14.50 11.76 6.18
N ALA A 84 -15.67 12.41 6.23
CA ALA A 84 -16.91 11.74 6.58
C ALA A 84 -17.65 11.26 5.31
N THR A 85 -18.16 10.04 5.35
CA THR A 85 -18.96 9.46 4.26
C THR A 85 -20.28 8.91 4.76
N ALA A 86 -21.34 8.99 3.95
CA ALA A 86 -22.70 8.63 4.31
C ALA A 86 -23.02 7.13 4.08
N HIS A 87 -22.04 6.24 4.24
CA HIS A 87 -22.30 4.81 4.20
C HIS A 87 -23.17 4.41 5.39
N HIS A 88 -24.13 3.56 5.13
CA HIS A 88 -25.16 3.15 6.08
C HIS A 88 -25.23 1.61 6.22
N LEU A 89 -26.14 1.10 7.04
CA LEU A 89 -26.29 -0.33 7.36
C LEU A 89 -26.48 -1.20 6.11
N ASP A 90 -27.32 -0.74 5.17
CA ASP A 90 -27.55 -1.51 3.93
C ASP A 90 -26.30 -1.60 3.07
N ASP A 91 -25.47 -0.54 3.01
CA ASP A 91 -24.17 -0.58 2.32
C ASP A 91 -23.20 -1.60 2.96
N GLN A 92 -23.30 -1.80 4.28
CA GLN A 92 -22.54 -2.84 4.98
C GLN A 92 -22.97 -4.23 4.52
N ALA A 93 -24.30 -4.48 4.44
CA ALA A 93 -24.83 -5.77 3.96
C ALA A 93 -24.38 -6.04 2.51
N GLU A 94 -24.48 -5.04 1.63
CA GLU A 94 -23.99 -5.13 0.25
C GLU A 94 -22.48 -5.47 0.21
N THR A 95 -21.68 -4.78 1.00
CA THR A 95 -20.22 -4.95 1.05
C THR A 95 -19.84 -6.35 1.56
N PHE A 96 -20.55 -6.85 2.58
CA PHE A 96 -20.37 -8.20 3.09
C PHE A 96 -20.68 -9.25 2.03
N LEU A 97 -21.84 -9.15 1.35
CA LEU A 97 -22.23 -10.09 0.31
C LEU A 97 -21.28 -10.07 -0.89
N LEU A 98 -20.79 -8.90 -1.28
CA LEU A 98 -19.76 -8.78 -2.33
C LEU A 98 -18.43 -9.40 -1.91
N ALA A 99 -18.07 -9.31 -0.64
CA ALA A 99 -16.89 -9.97 -0.10
C ALA A 99 -17.08 -11.49 -0.07
N LEU A 100 -18.26 -11.96 0.32
CA LEU A 100 -18.63 -13.39 0.31
C LEU A 100 -18.59 -13.98 -1.10
N LYS A 101 -19.18 -13.29 -2.10
CA LYS A 101 -19.11 -13.63 -3.53
C LYS A 101 -17.66 -13.86 -4.00
N ARG A 102 -16.72 -13.06 -3.52
CA ARG A 102 -15.29 -13.14 -3.88
C ARG A 102 -14.52 -14.20 -3.10
N GLY A 103 -15.15 -14.93 -2.17
CA GLY A 103 -14.47 -15.89 -1.29
C GLY A 103 -13.48 -15.20 -0.32
N SER A 104 -13.80 -14.01 0.15
CA SER A 104 -12.94 -13.26 1.06
C SER A 104 -12.78 -13.98 2.41
N GLY A 105 -11.61 -13.86 3.03
CA GLY A 105 -11.39 -14.27 4.42
C GLY A 105 -12.01 -13.29 5.43
N ILE A 106 -11.77 -13.55 6.72
CA ILE A 106 -12.36 -12.81 7.86
C ILE A 106 -12.21 -11.29 7.66
N LYS A 107 -11.04 -10.79 7.28
CA LYS A 107 -10.80 -9.37 7.06
C LYS A 107 -11.72 -8.76 5.99
N GLY A 108 -11.94 -9.46 4.88
CA GLY A 108 -12.86 -8.97 3.84
C GLY A 108 -14.32 -9.03 4.27
N LEU A 109 -14.70 -10.07 5.03
CA LEU A 109 -16.04 -10.21 5.60
C LEU A 109 -16.31 -9.22 6.75
N SER A 110 -15.31 -8.59 7.33
CA SER A 110 -15.48 -7.50 8.30
C SER A 110 -16.13 -6.26 7.70
N ALA A 111 -16.36 -6.21 6.40
CA ALA A 111 -16.96 -5.12 5.64
C ALA A 111 -16.30 -3.75 5.93
N MET A 112 -17.07 -2.67 6.17
CA MET A 112 -16.50 -1.36 6.43
C MET A 112 -16.43 -1.09 7.95
N GLN A 113 -15.33 -0.44 8.39
CA GLN A 113 -15.20 0.03 9.77
C GLN A 113 -15.76 1.44 9.90
N ALA A 114 -16.30 1.77 11.08
CA ALA A 114 -16.79 3.13 11.38
C ALA A 114 -15.68 4.17 11.22
N VAL A 115 -14.48 3.82 11.65
CA VAL A 115 -13.26 4.61 11.42
C VAL A 115 -12.24 3.71 10.72
N SER A 116 -11.69 4.19 9.61
CA SER A 116 -10.63 3.48 8.90
C SER A 116 -9.56 4.44 8.43
N PHE A 117 -8.30 4.00 8.45
CA PHE A 117 -7.17 4.74 7.89
C PHE A 117 -6.87 4.24 6.48
N SER A 118 -6.85 5.10 5.49
CA SER A 118 -6.61 4.76 4.09
C SER A 118 -5.84 5.87 3.38
N GLN A 119 -4.82 5.52 2.61
CA GLN A 119 -4.02 6.46 1.81
C GLN A 119 -3.51 7.69 2.59
N ASN A 120 -3.14 7.49 3.86
CA ASN A 120 -2.65 8.50 4.79
C ASN A 120 -3.71 9.52 5.29
N PHE A 121 -4.98 9.18 5.26
CA PHE A 121 -6.03 9.95 5.92
C PHE A 121 -7.09 9.05 6.56
N THR A 122 -7.83 9.62 7.50
CA THR A 122 -8.90 8.93 8.21
C THR A 122 -10.24 9.10 7.48
N VAL A 123 -10.97 8.00 7.32
CA VAL A 123 -12.36 7.98 6.85
C VAL A 123 -13.27 7.60 8.00
N PHE A 124 -14.26 8.47 8.27
CA PHE A 124 -15.28 8.28 9.28
C PHE A 124 -16.65 8.00 8.64
N ARG A 125 -17.38 7.01 9.17
CA ARG A 125 -18.70 6.59 8.66
C ARG A 125 -19.72 6.58 9.80
N PRO A 126 -20.25 7.75 10.16
CA PRO A 126 -21.13 7.86 11.35
C PRO A 126 -22.49 7.16 11.17
N LEU A 127 -22.91 6.89 9.94
CA LEU A 127 -24.22 6.33 9.65
C LEU A 127 -24.25 4.80 9.50
N LEU A 128 -23.13 4.10 9.74
CA LEU A 128 -23.05 2.65 9.51
C LEU A 128 -24.05 1.79 10.27
N ASN A 129 -24.55 2.28 11.40
CA ASN A 129 -25.51 1.55 12.24
C ASN A 129 -26.97 1.92 11.94
N PHE A 130 -27.22 2.85 11.03
CA PHE A 130 -28.55 3.28 10.63
C PHE A 130 -28.94 2.68 9.29
N SER A 131 -30.16 2.19 9.19
CA SER A 131 -30.72 1.68 7.93
C SER A 131 -31.06 2.82 6.97
N LYS A 132 -31.15 2.49 5.69
CA LYS A 132 -31.63 3.44 4.66
C LYS A 132 -33.05 3.92 4.96
N ALA A 133 -33.91 3.08 5.55
CA ALA A 133 -35.27 3.44 5.94
C ALA A 133 -35.30 4.52 7.04
N GLU A 134 -34.47 4.37 8.10
CA GLU A 134 -34.33 5.37 9.14
C GLU A 134 -33.83 6.73 8.62
N LEU A 135 -32.85 6.67 7.67
CA LEU A 135 -32.33 7.88 7.02
C LEU A 135 -33.37 8.54 6.13
N ALA A 136 -34.24 7.77 5.46
CA ALA A 136 -35.35 8.30 4.68
C ALA A 136 -36.39 8.94 5.57
N GLU A 137 -36.76 8.31 6.67
CA GLU A 137 -37.70 8.91 7.69
C GLU A 137 -37.14 10.22 8.23
N TYR A 138 -35.86 10.25 8.62
CA TYR A 138 -35.15 11.46 9.03
C TYR A 138 -35.23 12.56 7.97
N ALA A 139 -34.96 12.23 6.70
CA ALA A 139 -34.99 13.18 5.61
C ALA A 139 -36.38 13.78 5.38
N VAL A 140 -37.44 12.95 5.48
CA VAL A 140 -38.83 13.39 5.37
C VAL A 140 -39.21 14.28 6.56
N GLN A 141 -38.91 13.87 7.79
CA GLN A 141 -39.23 14.63 9.01
C GLN A 141 -38.59 16.03 8.98
N HIS A 142 -37.37 16.13 8.44
CA HIS A 142 -36.67 17.41 8.33
C HIS A 142 -36.91 18.14 7.01
N LYS A 143 -37.79 17.63 6.16
CA LYS A 143 -38.13 18.21 4.84
C LYS A 143 -36.91 18.47 3.97
N LEU A 144 -35.96 17.52 4.01
CA LEU A 144 -34.76 17.61 3.20
C LEU A 144 -35.09 17.34 1.72
N SER A 145 -34.43 18.04 0.82
CA SER A 145 -34.52 17.79 -0.62
C SER A 145 -33.23 17.15 -1.09
N TRP A 146 -33.33 16.18 -1.99
CA TRP A 146 -32.17 15.50 -2.60
C TRP A 146 -32.44 15.20 -4.06
N ILE A 147 -31.37 14.84 -4.76
CA ILE A 147 -31.44 14.33 -6.15
C ILE A 147 -31.14 12.83 -6.10
N GLU A 148 -31.84 12.07 -6.92
CA GLU A 148 -31.55 10.66 -7.14
C GLU A 148 -30.65 10.50 -8.37
N ASP A 149 -29.62 9.68 -8.23
CA ASP A 149 -28.72 9.30 -9.31
C ASP A 149 -29.37 8.14 -10.09
N GLU A 150 -29.68 8.37 -11.35
CA GLU A 150 -30.29 7.38 -12.25
C GLU A 150 -29.44 6.10 -12.37
N SER A 151 -28.14 6.18 -12.20
CA SER A 151 -27.26 5.01 -12.27
C SER A 151 -27.51 3.98 -11.17
N ASN A 152 -28.18 4.37 -10.08
CA ASN A 152 -28.56 3.44 -8.99
C ASN A 152 -29.59 2.38 -9.44
N ALA A 153 -30.33 2.63 -10.51
CA ALA A 153 -31.29 1.68 -11.07
C ALA A 153 -30.63 0.61 -11.96
N ASP A 154 -29.37 0.80 -12.35
CA ASP A 154 -28.67 -0.08 -13.30
C ASP A 154 -28.15 -1.34 -12.60
N SER A 155 -28.94 -2.43 -12.65
CA SER A 155 -28.59 -3.74 -12.04
C SER A 155 -27.44 -4.50 -12.78
N ARG A 156 -26.84 -3.95 -13.82
CA ARG A 156 -25.61 -4.50 -14.40
C ARG A 156 -24.43 -4.42 -13.43
N PHE A 157 -24.49 -3.48 -12.50
CA PHE A 157 -23.50 -3.38 -11.43
C PHE A 157 -23.86 -4.31 -10.27
N ASP A 158 -22.95 -5.15 -9.84
CA ASP A 158 -23.15 -6.12 -8.76
C ASP A 158 -23.80 -5.52 -7.51
N ARG A 159 -23.37 -4.30 -7.11
CA ARG A 159 -23.89 -3.61 -5.93
C ARG A 159 -25.37 -3.21 -6.12
N ASN A 160 -25.72 -2.67 -7.27
CA ASN A 160 -27.10 -2.31 -7.58
C ASN A 160 -27.99 -3.57 -7.72
N PHE A 161 -27.47 -4.66 -8.29
CA PHE A 161 -28.16 -5.93 -8.34
C PHE A 161 -28.50 -6.46 -6.94
N LEU A 162 -27.55 -6.44 -6.03
CA LEU A 162 -27.81 -6.80 -4.63
C LEU A 162 -28.85 -5.89 -3.99
N ARG A 163 -28.72 -4.57 -4.16
CA ARG A 163 -29.60 -3.56 -3.59
C ARG A 163 -31.03 -3.63 -4.10
N ASN A 164 -31.20 -3.81 -5.39
CA ASN A 164 -32.51 -3.66 -6.03
C ASN A 164 -33.25 -5.01 -6.15
N GLU A 165 -32.54 -6.12 -6.27
CA GLU A 165 -33.15 -7.42 -6.59
C GLU A 165 -32.99 -8.49 -5.51
N ILE A 166 -31.89 -8.53 -4.81
CA ILE A 166 -31.57 -9.62 -3.88
C ILE A 166 -31.95 -9.26 -2.44
N LEU A 167 -31.40 -8.16 -1.89
CA LEU A 167 -31.63 -7.76 -0.50
C LEU A 167 -33.11 -7.52 -0.18
N PRO A 168 -33.92 -6.91 -1.06
CA PRO A 168 -35.35 -6.76 -0.80
C PRO A 168 -36.07 -8.10 -0.62
N LYS A 169 -35.76 -9.11 -1.45
CA LYS A 169 -36.34 -10.47 -1.36
C LYS A 169 -35.92 -11.18 -0.07
N LEU A 170 -34.64 -11.02 0.34
CA LEU A 170 -34.13 -11.61 1.58
C LEU A 170 -34.79 -10.96 2.80
N ASN A 171 -34.91 -9.63 2.85
CA ASN A 171 -35.56 -8.92 3.94
C ASN A 171 -37.08 -9.19 3.99
N GLN A 172 -37.74 -9.39 2.83
CA GLN A 172 -39.14 -9.82 2.79
C GLN A 172 -39.34 -11.22 3.41
N ARG A 173 -38.39 -12.14 3.17
CA ARG A 173 -38.44 -13.51 3.70
C ARG A 173 -38.01 -13.59 5.14
N TRP A 174 -36.97 -12.86 5.51
CA TRP A 174 -36.37 -12.82 6.85
C TRP A 174 -36.25 -11.39 7.30
N GLN A 175 -37.15 -11.01 8.22
CA GLN A 175 -37.06 -9.67 8.83
C GLN A 175 -35.69 -9.43 9.43
N HIS A 176 -35.18 -8.20 9.31
CA HIS A 176 -33.86 -7.80 9.85
C HIS A 176 -32.66 -8.54 9.25
N PHE A 177 -32.80 -9.09 8.02
CA PHE A 177 -31.70 -9.81 7.39
C PHE A 177 -30.43 -8.96 7.28
N ASN A 178 -30.55 -7.69 6.86
CA ASN A 178 -29.41 -6.78 6.74
C ASN A 178 -28.70 -6.59 8.09
N GLU A 179 -29.43 -6.45 9.19
CA GLU A 179 -28.88 -6.31 10.56
C GLU A 179 -28.12 -7.59 10.97
N MET A 180 -28.64 -8.77 10.62
CA MET A 180 -27.96 -10.03 10.90
C MET A 180 -26.66 -10.19 10.09
N VAL A 181 -26.66 -9.74 8.85
CA VAL A 181 -25.45 -9.69 8.01
C VAL A 181 -24.41 -8.75 8.63
N VAL A 182 -24.84 -7.56 9.06
CA VAL A 182 -23.95 -6.58 9.70
C VAL A 182 -23.41 -7.11 11.03
N ARG A 183 -24.21 -7.79 11.83
CA ARG A 183 -23.74 -8.47 13.05
C ARG A 183 -22.66 -9.51 12.72
N SER A 184 -22.86 -10.30 11.67
CA SER A 184 -21.85 -11.27 11.23
C SER A 184 -20.56 -10.60 10.78
N ALA A 185 -20.66 -9.48 10.07
CA ALA A 185 -19.50 -8.66 9.69
C ALA A 185 -18.75 -8.11 10.92
N GLN A 186 -19.50 -7.67 11.95
CA GLN A 186 -18.93 -7.20 13.20
C GLN A 186 -18.16 -8.31 13.94
N HIS A 187 -18.72 -9.52 14.03
CA HIS A 187 -17.99 -10.68 14.61
C HIS A 187 -16.72 -10.98 13.83
N CYS A 188 -16.76 -10.92 12.49
CA CYS A 188 -15.54 -11.06 11.69
C CYS A 188 -14.51 -9.97 12.02
N SER A 189 -14.95 -8.73 12.23
CA SER A 189 -14.09 -7.61 12.60
C SER A 189 -13.43 -7.81 13.98
N GLU A 190 -14.20 -8.23 14.97
CA GLU A 190 -13.71 -8.53 16.32
C GLU A 190 -12.68 -9.65 16.31
N GLN A 191 -12.94 -10.74 15.55
CA GLN A 191 -11.99 -11.83 15.41
C GLN A 191 -10.72 -11.40 14.66
N GLN A 192 -10.83 -10.56 13.63
CA GLN A 192 -9.67 -10.04 12.93
C GLN A 192 -8.81 -9.15 13.84
N ALA A 193 -9.44 -8.29 14.63
CA ALA A 193 -8.74 -7.43 15.60
C ALA A 193 -7.99 -8.27 16.66
N LEU A 194 -8.61 -9.34 17.17
CA LEU A 194 -7.98 -10.26 18.10
C LEU A 194 -6.75 -10.95 17.47
N ILE A 195 -6.86 -11.40 16.22
CA ILE A 195 -5.72 -12.02 15.51
C ILE A 195 -4.58 -11.00 15.35
N GLU A 196 -4.88 -9.77 14.99
CA GLU A 196 -3.89 -8.69 14.84
C GLU A 196 -3.21 -8.39 16.19
N GLU A 197 -3.97 -8.30 17.28
CA GLU A 197 -3.46 -8.12 18.64
C GLU A 197 -2.51 -9.26 19.04
N LEU A 198 -2.95 -10.52 18.91
CA LEU A 198 -2.17 -11.70 19.27
C LEU A 198 -0.87 -11.85 18.47
N LEU A 199 -0.86 -11.41 17.22
CA LEU A 199 0.31 -11.50 16.35
C LEU A 199 1.17 -10.23 16.32
N SER A 200 0.73 -9.13 16.93
CA SER A 200 1.40 -7.82 16.87
C SER A 200 2.85 -7.87 17.35
N ASN A 201 3.09 -8.46 18.52
CA ASN A 201 4.42 -8.57 19.11
C ASN A 201 5.35 -9.46 18.28
N GLU A 202 4.84 -10.62 17.81
CA GLU A 202 5.58 -11.53 16.94
C GLU A 202 5.97 -10.83 15.62
N LEU A 203 5.03 -10.12 15.01
CA LEU A 203 5.28 -9.39 13.78
C LEU A 203 6.32 -8.29 13.97
N GLN A 204 6.22 -7.53 15.08
CA GLN A 204 7.12 -6.43 15.40
C GLN A 204 8.57 -6.89 15.57
N GLN A 205 8.78 -8.02 16.27
CA GLN A 205 10.09 -8.63 16.46
C GLN A 205 10.69 -9.18 15.16
N ARG A 206 9.87 -9.47 14.16
CA ARG A 206 10.29 -10.02 12.87
C ARG A 206 10.56 -8.99 11.79
N ILE A 207 10.08 -7.76 11.96
CA ILE A 207 10.33 -6.69 11.01
C ILE A 207 11.66 -6.02 11.35
N GLY A 208 12.61 -6.09 10.41
CA GLY A 208 13.90 -5.44 10.54
C GLY A 208 13.89 -3.98 10.05
N GLU A 209 15.03 -3.32 10.17
CA GLU A 209 15.20 -1.89 9.84
C GLU A 209 14.84 -1.52 8.40
N LYS A 210 15.08 -2.43 7.45
CA LYS A 210 14.73 -2.24 6.03
C LYS A 210 13.30 -2.71 5.72
N GLN A 211 12.43 -2.82 6.73
CA GLN A 211 11.06 -3.35 6.62
C GLN A 211 10.97 -4.79 6.10
N GLN A 212 12.08 -5.54 6.09
CA GLN A 212 12.08 -6.96 5.73
C GLN A 212 11.44 -7.81 6.83
N LEU A 213 10.82 -8.93 6.42
CA LEU A 213 10.26 -9.90 7.34
C LEU A 213 11.24 -11.07 7.57
N SER A 214 11.67 -11.26 8.81
CA SER A 214 12.45 -12.44 9.22
C SER A 214 11.59 -13.70 9.16
N ILE A 215 12.11 -14.73 8.49
CA ILE A 215 11.46 -16.05 8.37
C ILE A 215 12.15 -17.12 9.23
N VAL A 216 12.99 -16.71 10.16
CA VAL A 216 13.63 -17.65 11.12
C VAL A 216 12.54 -18.36 11.93
N GLY A 217 12.59 -19.69 11.97
CA GLY A 217 11.60 -20.50 12.68
C GLY A 217 10.20 -20.54 12.05
N PHE A 218 10.01 -20.04 10.82
CA PHE A 218 8.71 -20.08 10.14
C PHE A 218 8.21 -21.51 9.92
N ALA A 219 9.11 -22.48 9.78
CA ALA A 219 8.75 -23.89 9.61
C ALA A 219 8.02 -24.47 10.84
N ASP A 220 8.24 -23.91 12.02
CA ASP A 220 7.62 -24.38 13.27
C ASP A 220 6.20 -23.84 13.46
N PHE A 221 5.78 -22.90 12.62
CA PHE A 221 4.44 -22.33 12.68
C PHE A 221 3.45 -23.10 11.81
N SER A 222 2.20 -23.16 12.25
CA SER A 222 1.11 -23.62 11.39
C SER A 222 1.01 -22.77 10.13
N LEU A 223 0.57 -23.35 9.03
CA LEU A 223 0.36 -22.65 7.76
C LEU A 223 -0.52 -21.39 7.92
N ALA A 224 -1.55 -21.50 8.77
CA ALA A 224 -2.44 -20.38 9.07
C ALA A 224 -1.67 -19.19 9.72
N LYS A 225 -0.80 -19.47 10.70
CA LYS A 225 0.04 -18.43 11.34
C LYS A 225 1.03 -17.82 10.35
N GLN A 226 1.69 -18.65 9.53
CA GLN A 226 2.60 -18.17 8.47
C GLN A 226 1.88 -17.21 7.51
N GLN A 227 0.70 -17.61 7.04
CA GLN A 227 -0.13 -16.80 6.13
C GLN A 227 -0.55 -15.48 6.77
N GLN A 228 -0.96 -15.48 8.02
CA GLN A 228 -1.37 -14.25 8.71
C GLN A 228 -0.21 -13.30 8.94
N LEU A 229 0.96 -13.79 9.36
CA LEU A 229 2.15 -12.95 9.53
C LEU A 229 2.57 -12.29 8.20
N VAL A 230 2.56 -13.06 7.09
CA VAL A 230 2.86 -12.49 5.77
C VAL A 230 1.82 -11.45 5.36
N ARG A 231 0.51 -11.71 5.58
CA ARG A 231 -0.55 -10.73 5.27
C ARG A 231 -0.38 -9.44 6.06
N LEU A 232 -0.19 -9.53 7.37
CA LEU A 232 -0.03 -8.36 8.24
C LEU A 232 1.24 -7.56 7.88
N TRP A 233 2.32 -8.25 7.52
CA TRP A 233 3.54 -7.60 7.05
C TRP A 233 3.33 -6.86 5.73
N LEU A 234 2.71 -7.50 4.73
CA LEU A 234 2.39 -6.89 3.43
C LEU A 234 1.50 -5.66 3.59
N GLU A 235 0.50 -5.74 4.45
CA GLU A 235 -0.39 -4.63 4.76
C GLU A 235 0.36 -3.46 5.41
N LYS A 236 1.21 -3.74 6.39
CA LYS A 236 2.05 -2.72 7.05
C LYS A 236 2.97 -2.02 6.06
N CYS A 237 3.41 -2.73 5.03
CA CYS A 237 4.23 -2.20 3.94
C CYS A 237 3.40 -1.55 2.81
N GLY A 238 2.08 -1.46 2.93
CA GLY A 238 1.20 -0.84 1.94
C GLY A 238 1.09 -1.61 0.61
N VAL A 239 1.40 -2.92 0.62
CA VAL A 239 1.33 -3.77 -0.57
C VAL A 239 -0.10 -4.31 -0.74
N LEU A 240 -0.55 -4.40 -2.00
CA LEU A 240 -1.86 -4.95 -2.33
C LEU A 240 -2.00 -6.39 -1.78
N MET A 241 -3.14 -6.67 -1.14
CA MET A 241 -3.36 -7.98 -0.54
C MET A 241 -3.39 -9.11 -1.57
N PRO A 242 -2.59 -10.17 -1.37
CA PRO A 242 -2.57 -11.33 -2.25
C PRO A 242 -3.84 -12.15 -2.16
N SER A 243 -4.20 -12.81 -3.26
CA SER A 243 -5.17 -13.90 -3.26
C SER A 243 -4.64 -15.09 -2.43
N LYS A 244 -5.53 -16.04 -2.09
CA LYS A 244 -5.13 -17.27 -1.38
C LYS A 244 -4.04 -18.04 -2.13
N ALA A 245 -4.16 -18.17 -3.46
CA ALA A 245 -3.19 -18.87 -4.30
C ALA A 245 -1.83 -18.16 -4.31
N GLN A 246 -1.83 -16.83 -4.48
CA GLN A 246 -0.60 -16.03 -4.43
C GLN A 246 0.08 -16.13 -3.06
N LEU A 247 -0.69 -16.09 -1.97
CA LEU A 247 -0.13 -16.23 -0.63
C LEU A 247 0.50 -17.62 -0.41
N GLN A 248 -0.14 -18.67 -0.93
CA GLN A 248 0.43 -20.03 -0.90
C GLN A 248 1.75 -20.08 -1.71
N ALA A 249 1.78 -19.48 -2.91
CA ALA A 249 3.02 -19.41 -3.70
C ALA A 249 4.13 -18.66 -2.96
N VAL A 250 3.82 -17.53 -2.30
CA VAL A 250 4.79 -16.83 -1.44
C VAL A 250 5.33 -17.73 -0.34
N ILE A 251 4.49 -18.53 0.32
CA ILE A 251 4.94 -19.45 1.37
C ILE A 251 5.84 -20.57 0.78
N PHE A 252 5.35 -21.29 -0.23
CA PHE A 252 6.02 -22.51 -0.70
C PHE A 252 7.15 -22.24 -1.69
N GLU A 253 7.01 -21.25 -2.57
CA GLU A 253 7.96 -21.00 -3.66
C GLU A 253 8.98 -19.91 -3.33
N LEU A 254 8.66 -19.01 -2.38
CA LEU A 254 9.57 -17.96 -1.94
C LEU A 254 10.19 -18.29 -0.58
N ILE A 255 9.37 -18.47 0.47
CA ILE A 255 9.86 -18.65 1.85
C ILE A 255 10.57 -19.99 2.00
N PHE A 256 9.97 -21.09 1.53
CA PHE A 256 10.52 -22.44 1.63
C PHE A 256 11.31 -22.90 0.37
N ALA A 257 11.64 -21.99 -0.53
CA ALA A 257 12.53 -22.30 -1.64
C ALA A 257 13.89 -22.81 -1.14
N LYS A 258 14.57 -23.64 -1.97
CA LYS A 258 15.95 -24.08 -1.67
C LYS A 258 16.88 -22.88 -1.54
N ALA A 259 17.90 -22.99 -0.69
CA ALA A 259 18.80 -21.89 -0.34
C ALA A 259 19.66 -21.38 -1.52
N ASP A 260 19.90 -22.24 -2.51
CA ASP A 260 20.69 -21.94 -3.72
C ASP A 260 19.91 -21.17 -4.79
N LYS A 261 18.57 -21.18 -4.72
CA LYS A 261 17.71 -20.42 -5.61
C LYS A 261 17.67 -18.96 -5.18
N ASN A 262 17.47 -18.08 -6.13
CA ASN A 262 17.19 -16.67 -5.91
C ASN A 262 15.70 -16.41 -6.21
N PRO A 263 14.78 -16.89 -5.33
CA PRO A 263 13.37 -16.87 -5.62
C PRO A 263 12.84 -15.45 -5.58
N GLN A 264 11.89 -15.18 -6.48
CA GLN A 264 11.18 -13.91 -6.54
C GLN A 264 9.71 -14.13 -6.84
N PHE A 265 8.86 -13.25 -6.32
CA PHE A 265 7.43 -13.28 -6.56
C PHE A 265 6.92 -11.87 -6.87
N LYS A 266 6.33 -11.66 -8.05
CA LYS A 266 5.83 -10.35 -8.48
C LYS A 266 4.42 -10.11 -7.93
N MET A 267 4.21 -8.95 -7.30
CA MET A 267 2.92 -8.50 -6.75
C MET A 267 2.65 -7.06 -7.20
N GLY A 268 1.88 -6.92 -8.26
CA GLY A 268 1.62 -5.60 -8.86
C GLY A 268 2.92 -4.94 -9.33
N ASP A 269 3.23 -3.77 -8.80
CA ASP A 269 4.45 -2.99 -9.04
C ASP A 269 5.62 -3.37 -8.13
N LYS A 270 5.39 -4.26 -7.15
CA LYS A 270 6.40 -4.72 -6.20
C LYS A 270 6.85 -6.14 -6.49
N VAL A 271 8.07 -6.45 -6.06
CA VAL A 271 8.66 -7.80 -6.16
C VAL A 271 9.09 -8.25 -4.76
N LEU A 272 8.58 -9.40 -4.34
CA LEU A 272 9.04 -10.06 -3.13
C LEU A 272 10.28 -10.88 -3.47
N ARG A 273 11.34 -10.74 -2.68
CA ARG A 273 12.57 -11.53 -2.83
C ARG A 273 13.04 -12.06 -1.48
N ARG A 274 13.59 -13.26 -1.52
CA ARG A 274 14.23 -13.85 -0.34
C ARG A 274 15.73 -13.66 -0.40
N TYR A 275 16.29 -13.22 0.72
CA TYR A 275 17.73 -13.23 0.93
C TYR A 275 18.04 -13.72 2.34
N GLN A 276 18.88 -14.74 2.46
CA GLN A 276 19.16 -15.43 3.72
C GLN A 276 17.84 -15.87 4.42
N GLN A 277 17.63 -15.44 5.65
CA GLN A 277 16.47 -15.74 6.50
C GLN A 277 15.45 -14.59 6.54
N ALA A 278 15.32 -13.83 5.46
CA ALA A 278 14.36 -12.74 5.38
C ALA A 278 13.77 -12.60 3.98
N ILE A 279 12.55 -12.08 3.91
CA ILE A 279 11.90 -11.65 2.67
C ILE A 279 11.83 -10.13 2.62
N PHE A 280 12.07 -9.60 1.44
CA PHE A 280 12.14 -8.17 1.14
C PHE A 280 11.08 -7.80 0.12
N ILE A 281 10.55 -6.58 0.23
CA ILE A 281 9.73 -5.95 -0.78
C ILE A 281 10.61 -4.94 -1.49
N ILE A 282 10.76 -5.08 -2.80
CA ILE A 282 11.52 -4.17 -3.62
C ILE A 282 10.69 -3.70 -4.81
N GLU A 283 11.05 -2.58 -5.38
CA GLU A 283 10.52 -2.17 -6.67
C GLU A 283 11.11 -3.04 -7.79
N GLU A 284 10.43 -3.11 -8.93
CA GLU A 284 10.98 -3.79 -10.09
C GLU A 284 12.20 -3.01 -10.60
N LEU A 285 13.38 -3.55 -10.38
CA LEU A 285 14.63 -2.90 -10.74
C LEU A 285 14.95 -3.10 -12.22
N LYS A 286 15.17 -2.02 -12.95
CA LYS A 286 15.67 -2.08 -14.33
C LYS A 286 17.13 -2.54 -14.34
N ALA A 287 17.50 -3.33 -15.34
CA ALA A 287 18.90 -3.71 -15.55
C ALA A 287 19.78 -2.46 -15.75
N ILE A 288 20.97 -2.49 -15.15
CA ILE A 288 21.97 -1.45 -15.31
C ILE A 288 23.13 -2.04 -16.10
N PRO A 289 23.59 -1.36 -17.17
CA PRO A 289 24.79 -1.82 -17.88
C PRO A 289 26.03 -1.67 -16.97
N PRO A 290 27.04 -2.53 -17.14
CA PRO A 290 28.33 -2.36 -16.46
C PRO A 290 28.88 -0.96 -16.74
N PHE A 291 29.51 -0.39 -15.72
CA PHE A 291 30.00 0.97 -15.77
C PHE A 291 31.29 1.08 -14.98
N GLU A 292 32.26 1.80 -15.51
CA GLU A 292 33.54 2.08 -14.86
C GLU A 292 33.89 3.56 -14.97
N MET A 293 34.49 4.11 -13.93
CA MET A 293 35.03 5.45 -13.91
C MET A 293 36.25 5.57 -12.99
N VAL A 294 37.10 6.57 -13.27
CA VAL A 294 38.24 6.88 -12.41
C VAL A 294 37.84 7.81 -11.27
N LEU A 295 38.27 7.50 -10.05
CA LEU A 295 38.13 8.30 -8.87
C LEU A 295 39.49 8.89 -8.48
N ASN A 296 39.72 10.17 -8.77
CA ASN A 296 40.87 10.93 -8.30
C ASN A 296 40.67 11.41 -6.87
N THR A 297 41.70 11.97 -6.24
CA THR A 297 41.72 12.36 -4.83
C THR A 297 40.62 13.34 -4.40
N GLU A 298 40.24 14.26 -5.25
CA GLU A 298 39.18 15.26 -4.97
C GLU A 298 38.05 15.06 -5.99
N THR A 299 37.35 13.93 -5.90
CA THR A 299 36.26 13.61 -6.81
C THR A 299 34.92 13.66 -6.10
N GLU A 300 33.98 14.40 -6.66
CA GLU A 300 32.57 14.39 -6.28
C GLU A 300 31.72 14.10 -7.52
N VAL A 301 30.99 12.98 -7.52
CA VAL A 301 30.26 12.53 -8.71
C VAL A 301 28.92 11.90 -8.33
N GLU A 302 27.89 12.23 -9.07
CA GLU A 302 26.62 11.51 -9.01
C GLU A 302 26.66 10.30 -9.91
N LEU A 303 26.32 9.14 -9.34
CA LEU A 303 26.28 7.88 -10.08
C LEU A 303 25.00 7.81 -10.93
N PRO A 304 25.11 7.25 -12.16
CA PRO A 304 23.94 7.07 -13.02
C PRO A 304 22.90 6.17 -12.36
N TYR A 305 21.67 6.17 -12.91
CA TYR A 305 20.57 5.30 -12.49
C TYR A 305 20.17 5.43 -11.01
N GLN A 306 20.34 6.63 -10.43
CA GLN A 306 20.01 6.92 -9.02
C GLN A 306 20.76 6.02 -8.01
N LEU A 307 21.97 5.61 -8.35
CA LEU A 307 22.80 4.77 -7.47
C LEU A 307 23.43 5.55 -6.31
N GLY A 308 23.22 6.86 -6.27
CA GLY A 308 23.70 7.74 -5.22
C GLY A 308 24.88 8.60 -5.68
N LYS A 309 25.59 9.17 -4.73
CA LYS A 309 26.70 10.09 -4.94
C LYS A 309 27.95 9.57 -4.24
N ILE A 310 29.07 9.61 -4.94
CA ILE A 310 30.37 9.30 -4.39
C ILE A 310 31.15 10.61 -4.18
N ILE A 311 31.72 10.73 -2.99
CA ILE A 311 32.63 11.80 -2.63
C ILE A 311 33.91 11.17 -2.16
N ARG A 312 35.02 11.49 -2.80
CA ARG A 312 36.35 11.12 -2.34
C ARG A 312 37.10 12.37 -1.94
N HIS A 313 37.63 12.36 -0.73
CA HIS A 313 38.52 13.40 -0.21
C HIS A 313 39.73 12.72 0.44
N ASN A 314 40.90 12.81 -0.20
CA ASN A 314 42.12 12.11 0.22
C ASN A 314 41.89 10.61 0.49
N GLN A 315 42.00 10.18 1.75
CA GLN A 315 41.80 8.80 2.19
C GLN A 315 40.34 8.42 2.39
N GLU A 316 39.40 9.37 2.47
CA GLU A 316 38.01 9.07 2.76
C GLU A 316 37.20 8.98 1.46
N ILE A 317 36.42 7.89 1.36
CA ILE A 317 35.38 7.75 0.33
C ILE A 317 34.03 7.67 1.02
N ILE A 318 33.08 8.53 0.64
CA ILE A 318 31.72 8.55 1.16
C ILE A 318 30.77 8.23 0.02
N CYS A 319 29.98 7.17 0.19
CA CYS A 319 28.84 6.85 -0.68
C CYS A 319 27.55 7.32 -0.02
N LYS A 320 26.86 8.28 -0.65
CA LYS A 320 25.55 8.78 -0.20
C LYS A 320 24.46 8.17 -1.06
N LYS A 321 23.62 7.31 -0.46
CA LYS A 321 22.51 6.65 -1.16
C LYS A 321 21.29 6.58 -0.24
N ASN A 322 20.12 7.02 -0.71
CA ASN A 322 18.85 6.94 0.03
C ASN A 322 18.91 7.47 1.47
N GLY A 323 19.61 8.58 1.69
CA GLY A 323 19.75 9.18 3.01
C GLY A 323 20.76 8.49 3.94
N LYS A 324 21.42 7.43 3.49
CA LYS A 324 22.51 6.76 4.20
C LYS A 324 23.86 7.22 3.65
N ASN A 325 24.87 7.22 4.53
CA ASN A 325 26.24 7.54 4.17
C ASN A 325 27.13 6.37 4.59
N ASP A 326 27.62 5.61 3.61
CA ASP A 326 28.67 4.63 3.86
C ASP A 326 30.02 5.31 3.73
N ARG A 327 30.90 5.09 4.69
CA ARG A 327 32.25 5.66 4.73
C ARG A 327 33.28 4.56 4.66
N LEU A 328 34.22 4.75 3.76
CA LEU A 328 35.40 3.89 3.60
C LEU A 328 36.64 4.73 3.86
N LEU A 329 37.48 4.28 4.78
CA LEU A 329 38.82 4.83 4.98
C LEU A 329 39.83 3.97 4.22
N LEU A 330 40.53 4.57 3.28
CA LEU A 330 41.56 3.90 2.48
C LEU A 330 42.83 3.66 3.31
N PRO A 331 43.63 2.62 3.00
CA PRO A 331 45.00 2.52 3.46
C PRO A 331 45.82 3.77 3.09
N ILE A 332 46.72 4.20 3.99
CA ILE A 332 47.46 5.46 3.82
C ILE A 332 48.29 5.51 2.51
N GLU A 333 48.79 4.38 2.10
CA GLU A 333 49.53 4.22 0.85
C GLU A 333 48.71 4.42 -0.43
N LEU A 334 47.36 4.41 -0.29
CA LEU A 334 46.46 4.62 -1.41
C LEU A 334 45.80 6.02 -1.40
N ALA A 335 46.16 6.88 -0.43
CA ALA A 335 45.58 8.20 -0.29
C ALA A 335 45.64 9.03 -1.59
N ASP A 336 46.80 9.05 -2.23
CA ASP A 336 47.07 9.82 -3.45
C ASP A 336 46.96 8.99 -4.75
N SER A 337 46.55 7.73 -4.63
CA SER A 337 46.44 6.85 -5.78
C SER A 337 45.16 7.12 -6.58
N SER A 338 45.22 6.98 -7.89
CA SER A 338 44.03 6.90 -8.75
C SER A 338 43.33 5.58 -8.52
N LEU A 339 42.02 5.59 -8.27
CA LEU A 339 41.20 4.41 -8.04
C LEU A 339 40.18 4.26 -9.17
N SER A 340 39.69 3.03 -9.39
CA SER A 340 38.55 2.79 -10.28
C SER A 340 37.30 2.47 -9.45
N LEU A 341 36.18 3.07 -9.84
CA LEU A 341 34.84 2.67 -9.39
C LEU A 341 34.22 1.83 -10.48
N ILE A 342 33.82 0.60 -10.12
CA ILE A 342 33.26 -0.37 -11.07
C ILE A 342 31.88 -0.82 -10.56
N ILE A 343 30.91 -0.93 -11.48
CA ILE A 343 29.57 -1.49 -11.23
C ILE A 343 29.35 -2.65 -12.20
N GLY A 344 28.74 -3.74 -11.70
CA GLY A 344 28.43 -4.91 -12.53
C GLY A 344 29.60 -5.90 -12.72
N GLN A 345 30.63 -5.85 -11.85
CA GLN A 345 31.77 -6.77 -11.90
C GLN A 345 31.35 -8.20 -11.61
N GLN A 346 31.82 -9.12 -12.47
CA GLN A 346 31.58 -10.56 -12.36
C GLN A 346 32.89 -11.35 -12.39
N GLY A 347 32.79 -12.65 -12.14
CA GLY A 347 33.95 -13.56 -12.21
C GLY A 347 34.83 -13.57 -10.96
N LYS A 348 36.13 -13.74 -11.13
CA LYS A 348 37.14 -13.81 -10.05
C LYS A 348 37.88 -12.49 -9.94
N VAL A 349 37.94 -11.93 -8.74
CA VAL A 349 38.71 -10.71 -8.46
C VAL A 349 39.76 -10.98 -7.37
N LYS A 350 40.83 -10.20 -7.37
CA LYS A 350 41.84 -10.21 -6.31
C LYS A 350 41.44 -9.13 -5.31
N CYS A 351 41.27 -9.49 -4.04
CA CYS A 351 41.05 -8.51 -2.99
C CYS A 351 42.38 -7.91 -2.55
N TYR A 352 42.41 -6.62 -2.26
CA TYR A 352 43.60 -5.91 -1.78
C TYR A 352 44.19 -6.60 -0.55
N GLY A 353 45.50 -6.81 -0.57
CA GLY A 353 46.24 -7.51 0.48
C GLY A 353 46.05 -9.03 0.55
N LYS A 354 45.30 -9.64 -0.38
CA LYS A 354 45.15 -11.11 -0.46
C LYS A 354 45.98 -11.72 -1.59
N PRO A 355 46.56 -12.90 -1.37
CA PRO A 355 47.42 -13.54 -2.40
C PRO A 355 46.64 -14.19 -3.55
N HIS A 356 45.37 -14.57 -3.34
CA HIS A 356 44.56 -15.33 -4.30
C HIS A 356 43.34 -14.59 -4.77
N ARG A 357 42.87 -14.89 -5.99
CA ARG A 357 41.59 -14.39 -6.51
C ARG A 357 40.43 -15.18 -5.92
N GLU A 358 39.36 -14.48 -5.58
CA GLU A 358 38.11 -15.02 -5.06
C GLU A 358 36.96 -14.80 -6.05
N GLU A 359 35.97 -15.70 -6.05
CA GLU A 359 34.74 -15.52 -6.83
C GLU A 359 33.93 -14.35 -6.26
N MET A 360 33.46 -13.42 -7.10
CA MET A 360 32.64 -12.30 -6.70
C MET A 360 31.41 -12.74 -5.88
N LYS A 361 30.85 -13.93 -6.17
CA LYS A 361 29.73 -14.49 -5.40
C LYS A 361 30.07 -14.65 -3.91
N LYS A 362 31.28 -15.07 -3.56
CA LYS A 362 31.73 -15.20 -2.15
C LYS A 362 31.93 -13.84 -1.50
N ILE A 363 32.47 -12.90 -2.25
CA ILE A 363 32.67 -11.51 -1.80
C ILE A 363 31.32 -10.86 -1.50
N TRP A 364 30.35 -10.96 -2.42
CA TRP A 364 28.99 -10.47 -2.19
C TRP A 364 28.34 -11.06 -0.95
N GLN A 365 28.56 -12.36 -0.69
CA GLN A 365 28.06 -13.03 0.51
C GLN A 365 28.73 -12.49 1.78
N ALA A 366 30.03 -12.27 1.76
CA ALA A 366 30.80 -11.73 2.89
C ALA A 366 30.36 -10.29 3.23
N TYR A 367 30.07 -9.47 2.22
CA TYR A 367 29.56 -8.10 2.40
C TYR A 367 28.03 -8.04 2.65
N GLY A 368 27.34 -9.18 2.65
CA GLY A 368 25.90 -9.24 2.88
C GLY A 368 25.07 -8.63 1.76
N VAL A 369 25.59 -8.52 0.52
CA VAL A 369 24.91 -7.89 -0.61
C VAL A 369 23.96 -8.90 -1.28
N PRO A 370 22.63 -8.61 -1.25
CA PRO A 370 21.65 -9.49 -1.89
C PRO A 370 21.77 -9.48 -3.41
N ALA A 371 21.30 -10.57 -4.04
CA ALA A 371 21.52 -10.80 -5.48
C ALA A 371 21.03 -9.65 -6.38
N TRP A 372 19.96 -8.97 -6.02
CA TRP A 372 19.39 -7.87 -6.80
C TRP A 372 20.11 -6.52 -6.64
N GLU A 373 21.00 -6.40 -5.63
CA GLU A 373 21.81 -5.22 -5.41
C GLU A 373 23.21 -5.33 -6.04
N ARG A 374 23.66 -6.54 -6.42
CA ARG A 374 25.04 -6.79 -6.85
C ARG A 374 25.47 -5.98 -8.06
N ASP A 375 24.58 -5.92 -9.07
CA ASP A 375 24.82 -5.15 -10.29
C ASP A 375 24.56 -3.64 -10.09
N ARG A 376 24.30 -3.21 -8.87
CA ARG A 376 23.99 -1.84 -8.48
C ARG A 376 24.88 -1.32 -7.34
N THR A 377 25.78 -2.17 -6.85
CA THR A 377 26.68 -1.83 -5.75
C THR A 377 28.02 -1.37 -6.31
N PRO A 378 28.46 -0.15 -5.98
CA PRO A 378 29.75 0.37 -6.40
C PRO A 378 30.88 -0.42 -5.73
N LEU A 379 31.88 -0.77 -6.51
CA LEU A 379 33.10 -1.45 -6.09
C LEU A 379 34.29 -0.49 -6.29
N ILE A 380 35.15 -0.43 -5.32
CA ILE A 380 36.37 0.39 -5.39
C ILE A 380 37.55 -0.51 -5.65
N PHE A 381 38.28 -0.22 -6.71
CA PHE A 381 39.50 -0.95 -7.12
C PHE A 381 40.71 -0.02 -7.11
N TRP A 382 41.83 -0.58 -6.76
CA TRP A 382 43.15 -0.03 -7.04
C TRP A 382 43.88 -0.97 -8.00
N GLN A 383 44.21 -0.48 -9.17
CA GLN A 383 44.66 -1.35 -10.28
C GLN A 383 43.62 -2.48 -10.50
N ASP A 384 44.03 -3.76 -10.38
CA ASP A 384 43.14 -4.91 -10.50
C ASP A 384 42.71 -5.52 -9.16
N GLU A 385 42.94 -4.81 -8.04
CA GLU A 385 42.62 -5.30 -6.69
C GLU A 385 41.40 -4.60 -6.09
N LEU A 386 40.42 -5.38 -5.67
CA LEU A 386 39.24 -4.89 -5.00
C LEU A 386 39.57 -4.43 -3.59
N ILE A 387 39.36 -3.15 -3.30
CA ILE A 387 39.53 -2.55 -1.96
C ILE A 387 38.28 -2.73 -1.13
N ALA A 388 37.09 -2.38 -1.68
CA ALA A 388 35.84 -2.41 -0.95
C ALA A 388 34.60 -2.48 -1.84
N CYS A 389 33.48 -2.88 -1.21
CA CYS A 389 32.12 -2.75 -1.72
C CYS A 389 31.42 -1.66 -0.91
N LEU A 390 30.77 -0.70 -1.56
CA LEU A 390 29.99 0.38 -0.96
C LEU A 390 28.49 0.04 -1.05
N SER A 391 27.85 -0.47 0.06
CA SER A 391 26.49 -1.06 0.03
C SER A 391 25.51 -0.39 0.97
#